data_860957c68aca9594ac997301cf14ca6d
#
_entry.id   860957c68aca9594ac997301cf14ca6d
#
_cell.length_a   1.000
_cell.length_b   1.000
_cell.length_c   1.000
_cell.angle_alpha   90.00
_cell.angle_beta   90.00
_cell.angle_gamma   90.00
#
_symmetry.space_group_name_H-M   'P 1'
#
loop_
_entity.id
_entity.type
_entity.pdbx_description
1 polymer ?
#
loop_
_entity_poly.entity_id
_entity_poly.type
_entity_poly.pdbx_seq_one_letter_code
_entity_poly.pdbx_strand_id
1 'polypeptide(L)'
;MLRHGIGFDAKIVAISDVMKGSIYNPDGLDISEVLRVVKETGRLDGYPESPSLIRGWDSFQTIRESNADTIIEMTFTDVNTGQPAIDHCKTAFECRKNVVMSNKGPVALAFHELSELAAKNGVRWGFEGSVMSGTPAIRMPLTSLAGNEIREIRGILNGTTNFILSQMEEGLSYQEALSQALR
;
A
#
# COMPACT_ATOMS: atom_id res chain seq x y z
N MET A 1 -14.02 -10.33 -6.64
CA MET A 1 -13.01 -10.33 -7.73
C MET A 1 -11.78 -11.20 -7.44
N LEU A 2 -11.43 -11.48 -6.19
CA LEU A 2 -10.29 -12.36 -5.84
C LEU A 2 -10.58 -13.88 -5.95
N ARG A 3 -11.84 -14.28 -6.17
CA ARG A 3 -12.25 -15.69 -6.23
C ARG A 3 -12.19 -16.34 -7.62
N HIS A 4 -11.95 -15.59 -8.68
CA HIS A 4 -12.00 -16.14 -10.04
C HIS A 4 -10.62 -16.14 -10.70
N GLY A 5 -9.95 -17.30 -10.68
CA GLY A 5 -8.90 -17.64 -11.61
C GLY A 5 -7.51 -17.97 -11.08
N ILE A 6 -7.19 -17.72 -9.78
CA ILE A 6 -5.81 -17.91 -9.28
C ILE A 6 -5.72 -18.99 -8.17
N GLY A 7 -6.83 -19.60 -7.75
CA GLY A 7 -6.83 -20.59 -6.65
C GLY A 7 -6.39 -20.01 -5.29
N PHE A 8 -6.45 -18.69 -5.12
CA PHE A 8 -6.08 -17.99 -3.89
C PHE A 8 -7.33 -17.49 -3.18
N ASP A 9 -7.59 -17.96 -1.97
CA ASP A 9 -8.67 -17.50 -1.12
C ASP A 9 -8.10 -16.54 -0.07
N ALA A 10 -8.38 -15.26 -0.24
CA ALA A 10 -7.96 -14.20 0.70
C ALA A 10 -9.15 -13.71 1.52
N LYS A 11 -8.97 -13.69 2.83
CA LYS A 11 -9.95 -13.16 3.78
C LYS A 11 -9.47 -11.81 4.33
N ILE A 12 -10.26 -10.76 4.17
CA ILE A 12 -9.99 -9.47 4.81
C ILE A 12 -10.61 -9.51 6.21
N VAL A 13 -9.79 -9.41 7.23
CA VAL A 13 -10.20 -9.48 8.63
C VAL A 13 -10.25 -8.12 9.31
N ALA A 14 -9.49 -7.13 8.83
CA ALA A 14 -9.46 -5.80 9.42
C ALA A 14 -9.32 -4.72 8.35
N ILE A 15 -9.88 -3.55 8.63
CA ILE A 15 -9.67 -2.30 7.89
C ILE A 15 -9.48 -1.19 8.92
N SER A 16 -8.42 -0.39 8.76
CA SER A 16 -8.16 0.79 9.58
C SER A 16 -7.86 1.99 8.69
N ASP A 17 -8.64 3.05 8.84
CA ASP A 17 -8.50 4.31 8.11
C ASP A 17 -8.74 5.47 9.09
N VAL A 18 -7.81 6.44 9.11
CA VAL A 18 -7.85 7.56 10.06
C VAL A 18 -9.11 8.43 9.90
N MET A 19 -9.66 8.51 8.69
CA MET A 19 -10.84 9.32 8.39
C MET A 19 -12.15 8.53 8.48
N LYS A 20 -12.12 7.23 8.13
CA LYS A 20 -13.31 6.39 8.02
C LYS A 20 -13.56 5.52 9.24
N GLY A 21 -12.61 5.43 10.15
CA GLY A 21 -12.65 4.55 11.32
C GLY A 21 -12.04 3.19 11.07
N SER A 22 -12.25 2.27 12.00
CA SER A 22 -11.68 0.93 11.94
C SER A 22 -12.66 -0.14 12.37
N ILE A 23 -12.56 -1.30 11.72
CA ILE A 23 -13.31 -2.51 12.05
C ILE A 23 -12.39 -3.73 11.94
N TYR A 24 -12.57 -4.67 12.83
CA TYR A 24 -11.90 -5.96 12.83
C TYR A 24 -12.91 -7.07 13.15
N ASN A 25 -12.86 -8.14 12.39
CA ASN A 25 -13.58 -9.39 12.67
C ASN A 25 -12.68 -10.57 12.34
N PRO A 26 -12.31 -11.42 13.31
CA PRO A 26 -11.43 -12.58 13.09
C PRO A 26 -11.98 -13.58 12.07
N ASP A 27 -13.31 -13.63 11.92
CA ASP A 27 -13.99 -14.50 10.99
C ASP A 27 -14.04 -13.96 9.55
N GLY A 28 -13.65 -12.68 9.37
CA GLY A 28 -13.63 -11.96 8.10
C GLY A 28 -14.73 -10.93 7.97
N LEU A 29 -14.48 -9.97 7.09
CA LEU A 29 -15.40 -8.89 6.74
C LEU A 29 -16.08 -9.19 5.39
N ASP A 30 -17.37 -8.92 5.29
CA ASP A 30 -18.05 -8.87 4.00
C ASP A 30 -17.69 -7.58 3.27
N ILE A 31 -16.86 -7.71 2.24
CA ILE A 31 -16.35 -6.56 1.49
C ILE A 31 -17.45 -5.86 0.70
N SER A 32 -18.48 -6.56 0.24
CA SER A 32 -19.61 -5.96 -0.44
C SER A 32 -20.35 -5.04 0.51
N GLU A 33 -20.53 -5.48 1.75
CA GLU A 33 -21.17 -4.68 2.81
C GLU A 33 -20.29 -3.50 3.25
N VAL A 34 -18.96 -3.69 3.39
CA VAL A 34 -18.02 -2.59 3.64
C VAL A 34 -18.15 -1.51 2.56
N LEU A 35 -18.13 -1.90 1.29
CA LEU A 35 -18.24 -0.96 0.17
C LEU A 35 -19.58 -0.23 0.16
N ARG A 36 -20.69 -0.93 0.45
CA ARG A 36 -22.03 -0.32 0.56
C ARG A 36 -22.04 0.76 1.64
N VAL A 37 -21.63 0.40 2.85
CA VAL A 37 -21.64 1.30 4.01
C VAL A 37 -20.76 2.52 3.78
N VAL A 38 -19.52 2.34 3.30
CA VAL A 38 -18.61 3.47 3.04
C VAL A 38 -19.14 4.37 1.93
N LYS A 39 -19.81 3.82 0.91
CA LYS A 39 -20.42 4.60 -0.17
C LYS A 39 -21.59 5.45 0.33
N GLU A 40 -22.40 4.90 1.24
CA GLU A 40 -23.59 5.58 1.78
C GLU A 40 -23.25 6.59 2.88
N THR A 41 -22.30 6.27 3.75
CA THR A 41 -22.03 7.06 4.98
C THR A 41 -20.69 7.76 4.99
N GLY A 42 -19.77 7.36 4.10
CA GLY A 42 -18.35 7.79 4.11
C GLY A 42 -17.51 7.16 5.22
N ARG A 43 -18.09 6.30 6.08
CA ARG A 43 -17.46 5.76 7.30
C ARG A 43 -17.69 4.27 7.45
N LEU A 44 -16.87 3.63 8.29
CA LEU A 44 -16.98 2.21 8.63
C LEU A 44 -17.94 1.95 9.81
N ASP A 45 -18.32 2.99 10.54
CA ASP A 45 -19.16 2.88 11.75
C ASP A 45 -20.53 2.23 11.47
N GLY A 46 -21.05 2.38 10.24
CA GLY A 46 -22.32 1.78 9.82
C GLY A 46 -22.24 0.30 9.45
N TYR A 47 -21.07 -0.34 9.52
CA TYR A 47 -20.96 -1.77 9.25
C TYR A 47 -21.79 -2.58 10.28
N PRO A 48 -22.54 -3.62 9.87
CA PRO A 48 -23.40 -4.38 10.77
C PRO A 48 -22.67 -4.97 11.97
N GLU A 49 -23.33 -4.95 13.13
CA GLU A 49 -22.81 -5.53 14.35
C GLU A 49 -22.78 -7.07 14.27
N SER A 50 -21.74 -7.66 14.84
CA SER A 50 -21.66 -9.09 15.09
C SER A 50 -20.90 -9.36 16.39
N PRO A 51 -21.08 -10.54 17.04
CA PRO A 51 -20.45 -10.83 18.32
C PRO A 51 -18.91 -10.73 18.33
N SER A 52 -18.28 -10.98 17.17
CA SER A 52 -16.81 -10.95 17.01
C SER A 52 -16.30 -9.62 16.45
N LEU A 53 -17.19 -8.66 16.16
CA LEU A 53 -16.77 -7.39 15.56
C LEU A 53 -16.18 -6.45 16.61
N ILE A 54 -14.99 -5.95 16.34
CA ILE A 54 -14.33 -4.94 17.16
C ILE A 54 -14.16 -3.66 16.34
N ARG A 55 -14.33 -2.50 16.98
CA ARG A 55 -14.20 -1.18 16.38
C ARG A 55 -13.19 -0.33 17.13
N GLY A 56 -12.70 0.73 16.49
CA GLY A 56 -11.95 1.78 17.13
C GLY A 56 -10.48 1.47 17.41
N TRP A 57 -9.95 0.35 16.93
CA TRP A 57 -8.52 0.12 16.96
C TRP A 57 -7.79 1.11 16.04
N ASP A 58 -6.70 1.68 16.50
CA ASP A 58 -5.81 2.42 15.62
C ASP A 58 -5.06 1.46 14.66
N SER A 59 -4.30 2.02 13.72
CA SER A 59 -3.58 1.21 12.73
C SER A 59 -2.55 0.27 13.39
N PHE A 60 -1.83 0.74 14.41
CA PHE A 60 -0.83 -0.05 15.11
C PHE A 60 -1.44 -1.18 15.93
N GLN A 61 -2.55 -0.89 16.62
CA GLN A 61 -3.31 -1.90 17.34
C GLN A 61 -3.88 -2.93 16.37
N THR A 62 -4.43 -2.47 15.23
CA THR A 62 -4.93 -3.36 14.16
C THR A 62 -3.83 -4.29 13.65
N ILE A 63 -2.61 -3.76 13.43
CA ILE A 63 -1.47 -4.58 13.00
C ILE A 63 -1.08 -5.60 14.07
N ARG A 64 -1.02 -5.20 15.34
CA ARG A 64 -0.56 -6.09 16.42
C ARG A 64 -1.59 -7.16 16.78
N GLU A 65 -2.84 -6.76 16.98
CA GLU A 65 -3.85 -7.58 17.65
C GLU A 65 -4.70 -8.42 16.67
N SER A 66 -4.76 -8.05 15.39
CA SER A 66 -5.53 -8.83 14.42
C SER A 66 -4.88 -10.18 14.14
N ASN A 67 -5.68 -11.16 13.72
CA ASN A 67 -5.19 -12.46 13.25
C ASN A 67 -4.76 -12.44 11.77
N ALA A 68 -4.56 -11.25 11.18
CA ALA A 68 -4.02 -11.13 9.83
C ALA A 68 -2.59 -11.66 9.76
N ASP A 69 -2.27 -12.40 8.71
CA ASP A 69 -0.90 -12.84 8.38
C ASP A 69 -0.18 -11.88 7.42
N THR A 70 -0.94 -11.01 6.78
CA THR A 70 -0.45 -10.07 5.78
C THR A 70 -1.11 -8.71 5.97
N ILE A 71 -0.32 -7.66 6.00
CA ILE A 71 -0.77 -6.27 6.07
C ILE A 71 -0.68 -5.65 4.67
N ILE A 72 -1.74 -4.98 4.25
CA ILE A 72 -1.77 -4.19 3.02
C ILE A 72 -1.63 -2.73 3.42
N GLU A 73 -0.44 -2.15 3.16
CA GLU A 73 -0.13 -0.76 3.51
C GLU A 73 -0.45 0.18 2.33
N MET A 74 -1.46 1.02 2.52
CA MET A 74 -1.95 1.96 1.50
C MET A 74 -2.26 3.34 2.11
N THR A 75 -1.66 3.68 3.25
CA THR A 75 -1.92 4.95 3.92
C THR A 75 -1.27 6.12 3.19
N PHE A 76 -1.60 7.33 3.62
CA PHE A 76 -0.92 8.55 3.18
C PHE A 76 0.58 8.47 3.51
N THR A 77 1.40 9.04 2.64
CA THR A 77 2.85 9.14 2.84
C THR A 77 3.25 10.57 3.12
N ASP A 78 3.84 10.84 4.27
CA ASP A 78 4.64 12.04 4.43
C ASP A 78 5.94 11.89 3.60
N VAL A 79 6.14 12.80 2.66
CA VAL A 79 7.24 12.70 1.67
C VAL A 79 8.62 12.93 2.29
N ASN A 80 8.70 13.55 3.46
CA ASN A 80 9.95 13.86 4.14
C ASN A 80 10.36 12.74 5.11
N THR A 81 9.38 12.13 5.77
CA THR A 81 9.61 11.17 6.86
C THR A 81 9.25 9.73 6.48
N GLY A 82 8.42 9.53 5.46
CA GLY A 82 7.87 8.23 5.08
C GLY A 82 6.83 7.69 6.09
N GLN A 83 6.41 8.51 7.04
CA GLN A 83 5.48 8.11 8.09
C GLN A 83 4.01 8.30 7.67
N PRO A 84 3.10 7.52 8.25
CA PRO A 84 3.29 6.44 9.24
C PRO A 84 3.69 5.09 8.64
N ALA A 85 3.81 4.99 7.32
CA ALA A 85 3.97 3.73 6.60
C ALA A 85 5.25 2.95 6.97
N ILE A 86 6.37 3.65 7.26
CA ILE A 86 7.60 3.00 7.74
C ILE A 86 7.35 2.28 9.06
N ASP A 87 6.71 2.94 10.02
CA ASP A 87 6.46 2.34 11.34
C ASP A 87 5.37 1.26 11.27
N HIS A 88 4.40 1.34 10.35
CA HIS A 88 3.48 0.25 10.07
C HIS A 88 4.23 -1.00 9.57
N CYS A 89 5.16 -0.84 8.62
CA CYS A 89 5.99 -1.94 8.13
C CYS A 89 6.84 -2.56 9.25
N LYS A 90 7.51 -1.73 10.05
CA LYS A 90 8.32 -2.21 11.21
C LYS A 90 7.46 -3.01 12.17
N THR A 91 6.33 -2.46 12.59
CA THR A 91 5.39 -3.13 13.50
C THR A 91 4.89 -4.46 12.93
N ALA A 92 4.55 -4.50 11.64
CA ALA A 92 4.10 -5.73 10.99
C ALA A 92 5.21 -6.80 10.99
N PHE A 93 6.44 -6.43 10.62
CA PHE A 93 7.57 -7.37 10.61
C PHE A 93 7.91 -7.89 12.00
N GLU A 94 7.91 -7.04 13.03
CA GLU A 94 8.09 -7.43 14.42
C GLU A 94 7.01 -8.40 14.90
N CYS A 95 5.77 -8.24 14.43
CA CYS A 95 4.66 -9.15 14.67
C CYS A 95 4.68 -10.39 13.73
N ARG A 96 5.75 -10.59 12.95
CA ARG A 96 5.90 -11.68 11.98
C ARG A 96 4.78 -11.74 10.94
N LYS A 97 4.32 -10.58 10.48
CA LYS A 97 3.33 -10.44 9.42
C LYS A 97 3.98 -9.95 8.14
N ASN A 98 3.53 -10.52 7.02
CA ASN A 98 3.97 -10.04 5.70
C ASN A 98 3.41 -8.64 5.43
N VAL A 99 4.09 -7.89 4.56
CA VAL A 99 3.59 -6.60 4.08
C VAL A 99 3.54 -6.58 2.56
N VAL A 100 2.42 -6.09 2.03
CA VAL A 100 2.27 -5.73 0.62
C VAL A 100 1.87 -4.27 0.57
N MET A 101 2.51 -3.47 -0.27
CA MET A 101 2.24 -2.04 -0.29
C MET A 101 2.38 -1.40 -1.67
N SER A 102 1.74 -0.25 -1.82
CA SER A 102 1.94 0.69 -2.92
C SER A 102 2.52 2.04 -2.46
N ASN A 103 2.72 2.19 -1.16
CA ASN A 103 3.29 3.38 -0.54
C ASN A 103 4.77 3.53 -0.93
N LYS A 104 5.18 4.73 -1.30
CA LYS A 104 6.54 5.00 -1.82
C LYS A 104 7.55 5.32 -0.72
N GLY A 105 7.09 5.89 0.41
CA GLY A 105 7.94 6.35 1.51
C GLY A 105 8.86 5.25 2.07
N PRO A 106 8.34 4.08 2.46
CA PRO A 106 9.17 3.00 2.99
C PRO A 106 10.27 2.54 2.04
N VAL A 107 9.98 2.45 0.74
CA VAL A 107 10.99 2.05 -0.26
C VAL A 107 12.03 3.14 -0.49
N ALA A 108 11.60 4.40 -0.55
CA ALA A 108 12.49 5.52 -0.84
C ALA A 108 13.43 5.86 0.33
N LEU A 109 12.94 5.75 1.57
CA LEU A 109 13.61 6.29 2.75
C LEU A 109 14.18 5.23 3.71
N ALA A 110 13.66 4.00 3.68
CA ALA A 110 14.01 2.96 4.67
C ALA A 110 14.21 1.57 4.05
N PHE A 111 14.55 1.47 2.76
CA PHE A 111 14.61 0.19 2.05
C PHE A 111 15.50 -0.85 2.73
N HIS A 112 16.74 -0.49 3.04
CA HIS A 112 17.71 -1.43 3.63
C HIS A 112 17.26 -1.88 5.02
N GLU A 113 16.90 -0.94 5.88
CA GLU A 113 16.43 -1.22 7.25
C GLU A 113 15.22 -2.17 7.25
N LEU A 114 14.23 -1.88 6.42
CA LEU A 114 13.00 -2.69 6.34
C LEU A 114 13.25 -4.06 5.71
N SER A 115 14.14 -4.15 4.72
CA SER A 115 14.52 -5.43 4.11
C SER A 115 15.26 -6.34 5.10
N GLU A 116 16.18 -5.78 5.88
CA GLU A 116 16.90 -6.51 6.94
C GLU A 116 15.94 -6.97 8.05
N LEU A 117 15.02 -6.09 8.47
CA LEU A 117 14.04 -6.41 9.50
C LEU A 117 13.08 -7.52 9.04
N ALA A 118 12.60 -7.46 7.79
CA ALA A 118 11.76 -8.50 7.21
C ALA A 118 12.49 -9.84 7.16
N ALA A 119 13.73 -9.85 6.67
CA ALA A 119 14.57 -11.05 6.59
C ALA A 119 14.82 -11.66 7.99
N LYS A 120 15.17 -10.83 8.97
CA LYS A 120 15.39 -11.24 10.37
C LYS A 120 14.17 -11.91 10.98
N ASN A 121 12.97 -11.44 10.66
CA ASN A 121 11.73 -11.99 11.19
C ASN A 121 11.11 -13.10 10.32
N GLY A 122 11.75 -13.44 9.19
CA GLY A 122 11.31 -14.51 8.29
C GLY A 122 10.01 -14.19 7.54
N VAL A 123 9.73 -12.92 7.29
CA VAL A 123 8.53 -12.44 6.60
C VAL A 123 8.85 -11.87 5.22
N ARG A 124 7.83 -11.71 4.39
CA ARG A 124 7.94 -11.19 3.03
C ARG A 124 7.49 -9.74 2.96
N TRP A 125 8.17 -9.00 2.11
CA TRP A 125 7.84 -7.62 1.81
C TRP A 125 7.65 -7.43 0.31
N GLY A 126 6.43 -7.12 -0.12
CA GLY A 126 6.05 -6.86 -1.50
C GLY A 126 5.77 -5.37 -1.73
N PHE A 127 6.48 -4.73 -2.66
CA PHE A 127 6.39 -3.28 -2.92
C PHE A 127 6.38 -2.93 -4.41
N GLU A 128 6.02 -3.88 -5.28
CA GLU A 128 5.96 -3.66 -6.74
C GLU A 128 5.08 -2.46 -7.12
N GLY A 129 3.94 -2.27 -6.43
CA GLY A 129 3.03 -1.16 -6.66
C GLY A 129 3.59 0.24 -6.34
N SER A 130 4.77 0.33 -5.71
CA SER A 130 5.40 1.60 -5.34
C SER A 130 5.95 2.38 -6.54
N VAL A 131 6.33 1.68 -7.63
CA VAL A 131 6.87 2.27 -8.85
C VAL A 131 6.07 1.81 -10.04
N MET A 132 5.58 2.74 -10.86
CA MET A 132 4.81 2.48 -12.10
C MET A 132 3.57 1.60 -11.90
N SER A 133 2.98 1.62 -10.70
CA SER A 133 1.73 0.92 -10.40
C SER A 133 1.76 -0.58 -10.73
N GLY A 134 0.98 -1.05 -11.70
CA GLY A 134 0.91 -2.46 -12.10
C GLY A 134 2.01 -2.94 -13.06
N THR A 135 2.90 -2.05 -13.51
CA THR A 135 4.02 -2.42 -14.38
C THR A 135 5.11 -3.10 -13.54
N PRO A 136 5.65 -4.27 -13.95
CA PRO A 136 6.64 -5.01 -13.17
C PRO A 136 8.04 -4.37 -13.27
N ALA A 137 8.14 -3.09 -12.88
CA ALA A 137 9.35 -2.28 -13.03
C ALA A 137 10.46 -2.65 -12.05
N ILE A 138 10.11 -3.18 -10.88
CA ILE A 138 11.07 -3.59 -9.84
C ILE A 138 11.37 -5.08 -9.96
N ARG A 139 10.33 -5.92 -9.97
CA ARG A 139 10.50 -7.38 -9.95
C ARG A 139 11.17 -7.92 -11.21
N MET A 140 10.85 -7.37 -12.39
CA MET A 140 11.42 -7.85 -13.65
C MET A 140 12.96 -7.75 -13.66
N PRO A 141 13.60 -6.60 -13.39
CA PRO A 141 15.06 -6.55 -13.31
C PRO A 141 15.63 -7.37 -12.16
N LEU A 142 15.01 -7.41 -11.00
CA LEU A 142 15.50 -8.19 -9.86
C LEU A 142 15.54 -9.70 -10.14
N THR A 143 14.59 -10.22 -10.93
CA THR A 143 14.54 -11.64 -11.26
C THR A 143 15.27 -11.99 -12.56
N SER A 144 15.07 -11.20 -13.63
CA SER A 144 15.60 -11.51 -14.96
C SER A 144 17.03 -11.05 -15.16
N LEU A 145 17.50 -10.06 -14.40
CA LEU A 145 18.86 -9.52 -14.45
C LEU A 145 19.66 -9.83 -13.18
N ALA A 146 19.19 -10.78 -12.37
CA ALA A 146 19.89 -11.20 -11.16
C ALA A 146 21.35 -11.64 -11.50
N GLY A 147 22.30 -11.13 -10.74
CA GLY A 147 23.73 -11.38 -10.96
C GLY A 147 24.42 -10.45 -11.97
N ASN A 148 23.67 -9.55 -12.61
CA ASN A 148 24.24 -8.51 -13.47
C ASN A 148 24.45 -7.20 -12.69
N GLU A 149 25.49 -6.45 -13.04
CA GLU A 149 25.69 -5.08 -12.57
C GLU A 149 24.86 -4.11 -13.43
N ILE A 150 23.82 -3.50 -12.83
CA ILE A 150 23.01 -2.49 -13.51
C ILE A 150 23.67 -1.14 -13.31
N ARG A 151 24.21 -0.56 -14.41
CA ARG A 151 24.90 0.74 -14.37
C ARG A 151 24.00 1.92 -14.63
N GLU A 152 22.91 1.71 -15.35
CA GLU A 152 22.01 2.79 -15.73
C GLU A 152 20.60 2.24 -15.97
N ILE A 153 19.58 3.02 -15.57
CA ILE A 153 18.18 2.80 -15.90
C ILE A 153 17.66 4.09 -16.55
N ARG A 154 17.10 3.97 -17.75
CA ARG A 154 16.47 5.08 -18.47
C ARG A 154 15.04 4.72 -18.83
N GLY A 155 14.13 5.69 -18.68
CA GLY A 155 12.73 5.50 -19.06
C GLY A 155 11.81 6.56 -18.50
N ILE A 156 10.54 6.47 -18.88
CA ILE A 156 9.46 7.27 -18.30
C ILE A 156 8.90 6.47 -17.12
N LEU A 157 9.27 6.89 -15.91
CA LEU A 157 8.91 6.16 -14.68
C LEU A 157 7.67 6.74 -13.97
N ASN A 158 7.21 7.92 -14.39
CA ASN A 158 6.03 8.57 -13.84
C ASN A 158 5.24 9.31 -14.92
N GLY A 159 3.98 8.92 -15.11
CA GLY A 159 3.12 9.48 -16.16
C GLY A 159 2.80 10.96 -15.95
N THR A 160 2.49 11.37 -14.72
CA THR A 160 2.14 12.76 -14.41
C THR A 160 3.31 13.71 -14.66
N THR A 161 4.50 13.35 -14.19
CA THR A 161 5.71 14.15 -14.43
C THR A 161 6.02 14.24 -15.93
N ASN A 162 5.90 13.12 -16.65
CA ASN A 162 6.10 13.12 -18.10
C ASN A 162 5.09 14.02 -18.80
N PHE A 163 3.81 13.96 -18.45
CA PHE A 163 2.77 14.84 -19.01
C PHE A 163 3.14 16.33 -18.79
N ILE A 164 3.51 16.70 -17.56
CA ILE A 164 3.89 18.09 -17.25
C ILE A 164 5.08 18.54 -18.11
N LEU A 165 6.13 17.73 -18.20
CA LEU A 165 7.31 18.05 -18.98
C LEU A 165 6.99 18.16 -20.48
N SER A 166 6.18 17.25 -21.03
CA SER A 166 5.75 17.32 -22.44
C SER A 166 4.95 18.59 -22.74
N GLN A 167 4.03 18.97 -21.83
CA GLN A 167 3.28 20.22 -22.00
C GLN A 167 4.18 21.48 -21.93
N MET A 168 5.22 21.42 -21.12
CA MET A 168 6.23 22.51 -21.07
C MET A 168 7.07 22.55 -22.37
N GLU A 169 7.40 21.42 -22.97
CA GLU A 169 8.05 21.36 -24.28
C GLU A 169 7.17 21.96 -25.40
N GLU A 170 5.85 21.84 -25.28
CA GLU A 170 4.86 22.46 -26.18
C GLU A 170 4.64 23.96 -25.91
N GLY A 171 5.33 24.53 -24.92
CA GLY A 171 5.35 25.96 -24.61
C GLY A 171 4.49 26.43 -23.45
N LEU A 172 3.84 25.50 -22.71
CA LEU A 172 3.14 25.88 -21.49
C LEU A 172 4.11 26.18 -20.34
N SER A 173 3.71 27.09 -19.45
CA SER A 173 4.41 27.28 -18.20
C SER A 173 4.20 26.05 -17.29
N TYR A 174 5.11 25.84 -16.32
CA TYR A 174 4.96 24.77 -15.32
C TYR A 174 3.62 24.84 -14.59
N GLN A 175 3.16 26.03 -14.23
CA GLN A 175 1.90 26.23 -13.50
C GLN A 175 0.68 25.83 -14.34
N GLU A 176 0.69 26.16 -15.62
CA GLU A 176 -0.39 25.77 -16.55
C GLU A 176 -0.41 24.25 -16.75
N ALA A 177 0.75 23.65 -17.01
CA ALA A 177 0.90 22.21 -17.17
C ALA A 177 0.48 21.43 -15.90
N LEU A 178 0.89 21.89 -14.71
CA LEU A 178 0.49 21.32 -13.44
C LEU A 178 -1.03 21.42 -13.22
N SER A 179 -1.63 22.58 -13.51
CA SER A 179 -3.08 22.77 -13.41
C SER A 179 -3.86 21.82 -14.30
N GLN A 180 -3.35 21.50 -15.48
CA GLN A 180 -3.95 20.50 -16.37
C GLN A 180 -3.80 19.08 -15.84
N ALA A 181 -2.66 18.75 -15.26
CA ALA A 181 -2.39 17.42 -14.70
C ALA A 181 -3.24 17.09 -13.46
N LEU A 182 -3.78 18.10 -12.78
CA LEU A 182 -4.60 17.96 -11.57
C LEU A 182 -6.12 17.87 -11.85
N ARG A 183 -6.54 17.98 -13.11
CA ARG A 183 -7.95 17.87 -13.54
C ARG A 183 -8.31 16.42 -13.87
#